data_98797b480039fd7c09981745e19aaeaf
#
_entry.id   98797b480039fd7c09981745e19aaeaf
#
_cell.length_a   1.000
_cell.length_b   1.000
_cell.length_c   1.000
_cell.angle_alpha   90.00
_cell.angle_beta   90.00
_cell.angle_gamma   90.00
#
_symmetry.space_group_name_H-M   'P 1'
#
loop_
_entity.id
_entity.type
_entity.pdbx_description
1 polymer ?
#
loop_
_entity_poly.entity_id
_entity_poly.type
_entity_poly.pdbx_seq_one_letter_code
_entity_poly.pdbx_strand_id
1 'polypeptide(L)'
;MGFQCVIGKPNVGKSSLINRLSGSKRAKVEDRPGVTRGKQWVKLDNGIELLDMPGVLWPKFEDKSVGERLAYTGAVKDTVYDLEWVAMRFLTFLRDKYPHFLEQRYKVTAKEAEGLEPFDLLELVGRKRGMLVSGGEVNTERAAITVMDEFRSGKIGRITLERPRSASEKAEVEL
;
A
#
# COMPACT_ATOMS: atom_id res chain seq x y z
N MET A 1 21.72 -14.69 -25.78
CA MET A 1 21.56 -13.82 -24.61
C MET A 1 20.14 -13.27 -24.61
N GLY A 2 19.41 -13.42 -23.51
CA GLY A 2 18.06 -12.89 -23.35
C GLY A 2 18.05 -11.65 -22.43
N PHE A 3 17.39 -10.57 -22.86
CA PHE A 3 17.20 -9.37 -22.05
C PHE A 3 15.77 -9.34 -21.52
N GLN A 4 15.61 -9.04 -20.25
CA GLN A 4 14.29 -8.87 -19.60
C GLN A 4 14.27 -7.53 -18.84
N CYS A 5 13.19 -6.79 -19.01
CA CYS A 5 12.98 -5.54 -18.31
C CYS A 5 11.84 -5.69 -17.29
N VAL A 6 12.09 -5.31 -16.04
CA VAL A 6 11.09 -5.32 -14.98
C VAL A 6 10.54 -3.92 -14.79
N ILE A 7 9.33 -3.68 -15.28
CA ILE A 7 8.65 -2.38 -15.26
C ILE A 7 7.44 -2.45 -14.34
N GLY A 8 7.11 -1.35 -13.68
CA GLY A 8 5.92 -1.21 -12.85
C GLY A 8 5.96 0.01 -11.93
N LYS A 9 4.90 0.19 -11.15
CA LYS A 9 4.77 1.27 -10.17
C LYS A 9 5.91 1.24 -9.14
N PRO A 10 6.22 2.34 -8.46
CA PRO A 10 7.14 2.35 -7.31
C PRO A 10 6.66 1.40 -6.21
N ASN A 11 7.58 0.91 -5.40
CA ASN A 11 7.34 0.12 -4.19
C ASN A 11 6.52 -1.18 -4.36
N VAL A 12 6.46 -1.75 -5.57
CA VAL A 12 5.75 -3.02 -5.85
C VAL A 12 6.68 -4.26 -5.79
N GLY A 13 7.90 -4.10 -5.28
CA GLY A 13 8.83 -5.20 -5.06
C GLY A 13 9.65 -5.63 -6.28
N LYS A 14 9.78 -4.81 -7.34
CA LYS A 14 10.60 -5.14 -8.54
C LYS A 14 12.03 -5.52 -8.19
N SER A 15 12.73 -4.66 -7.46
CA SER A 15 14.12 -4.88 -7.03
C SER A 15 14.23 -6.08 -6.08
N SER A 16 13.23 -6.35 -5.26
CA SER A 16 13.15 -7.55 -4.41
C SER A 16 13.02 -8.83 -5.25
N LEU A 17 12.19 -8.81 -6.30
CA LEU A 17 12.07 -9.92 -7.24
C LEU A 17 13.39 -10.18 -7.96
N ILE A 18 14.05 -9.12 -8.45
CA ILE A 18 15.35 -9.22 -9.12
C ILE A 18 16.41 -9.84 -8.19
N ASN A 19 16.48 -9.38 -6.92
CA ASN A 19 17.39 -9.94 -5.93
C ASN A 19 17.10 -11.42 -5.65
N ARG A 20 15.82 -11.81 -5.60
CA ARG A 20 15.44 -13.20 -5.41
C ARG A 20 15.84 -14.09 -6.59
N LEU A 21 15.65 -13.60 -7.80
CA LEU A 21 16.04 -14.34 -9.02
C LEU A 21 17.56 -14.43 -9.19
N SER A 22 18.29 -13.40 -8.76
CA SER A 22 19.77 -13.38 -8.85
C SER A 22 20.46 -14.11 -7.69
N GLY A 23 19.74 -14.60 -6.70
CA GLY A 23 20.32 -15.22 -5.51
C GLY A 23 21.20 -14.30 -4.65
N SER A 24 21.20 -12.98 -4.93
CA SER A 24 22.09 -12.02 -4.27
C SER A 24 21.44 -10.63 -4.13
N LYS A 25 21.90 -9.85 -3.16
CA LYS A 25 21.41 -8.46 -2.93
C LYS A 25 22.12 -7.47 -3.87
N ARG A 26 21.84 -7.52 -5.15
CA ARG A 26 22.45 -6.64 -6.18
C ARG A 26 21.66 -5.34 -6.39
N ALA A 27 20.35 -5.37 -6.24
CA ALA A 27 19.51 -4.18 -6.31
C ALA A 27 19.21 -3.65 -4.89
N LYS A 28 19.27 -2.33 -4.72
CA LYS A 28 18.95 -1.69 -3.44
C LYS A 28 17.45 -1.77 -3.17
N VAL A 29 17.07 -2.30 -2.01
CA VAL A 29 15.67 -2.45 -1.59
C VAL A 29 15.48 -1.73 -0.26
N GLU A 30 14.52 -0.82 -0.22
CA GLU A 30 14.04 -0.15 0.99
C GLU A 30 12.52 0.02 0.88
N ASP A 31 11.84 0.09 2.01
CA ASP A 31 10.37 0.27 2.06
C ASP A 31 9.97 1.76 1.93
N ARG A 32 10.42 2.38 0.85
CA ARG A 32 10.05 3.76 0.49
C ARG A 32 10.13 3.98 -1.03
N PRO A 33 9.31 4.88 -1.60
CA PRO A 33 9.35 5.16 -3.03
C PRO A 33 10.65 5.91 -3.42
N GLY A 34 11.11 5.67 -4.65
CA GLY A 34 12.27 6.36 -5.23
C GLY A 34 13.64 5.84 -4.78
N VAL A 35 13.73 4.61 -4.27
CA VAL A 35 15.00 3.95 -3.90
C VAL A 35 15.84 3.66 -5.13
N THR A 36 15.25 3.11 -6.19
CA THR A 36 15.90 2.92 -7.48
C THR A 36 15.88 4.24 -8.24
N ARG A 37 17.02 4.93 -8.29
CA ARG A 37 17.14 6.27 -8.92
C ARG A 37 17.54 6.22 -10.39
N GLY A 38 18.13 5.12 -10.85
CA GLY A 38 18.61 4.94 -12.22
C GLY A 38 18.42 3.51 -12.70
N LYS A 39 18.64 3.30 -13.99
CA LYS A 39 18.63 1.95 -14.58
C LYS A 39 19.80 1.14 -14.03
N GLN A 40 19.56 -0.09 -13.61
CA GLN A 40 20.58 -1.00 -13.12
C GLN A 40 20.45 -2.35 -13.79
N TRP A 41 21.54 -2.83 -14.40
CA TRP A 41 21.62 -4.17 -14.98
C TRP A 41 22.05 -5.20 -13.93
N VAL A 42 21.35 -6.29 -13.86
CA VAL A 42 21.67 -7.45 -13.02
C VAL A 42 21.79 -8.69 -13.89
N LYS A 43 22.98 -9.26 -13.94
CA LYS A 43 23.25 -10.51 -14.65
C LYS A 43 22.90 -11.71 -13.80
N LEU A 44 22.17 -12.65 -14.37
CA LEU A 44 21.87 -13.95 -13.79
C LEU A 44 22.83 -15.01 -14.31
N ASP A 45 23.03 -16.08 -13.54
CA ASP A 45 23.98 -17.16 -13.88
C ASP A 45 23.57 -17.96 -15.13
N ASN A 46 22.29 -17.89 -15.52
CA ASN A 46 21.74 -18.54 -16.72
C ASN A 46 21.87 -17.70 -18.01
N GLY A 47 22.66 -16.64 -18.01
CA GLY A 47 22.88 -15.77 -19.18
C GLY A 47 21.75 -14.77 -19.47
N ILE A 48 20.78 -14.63 -18.56
CA ILE A 48 19.74 -13.60 -18.64
C ILE A 48 20.24 -12.33 -17.96
N GLU A 49 20.02 -11.18 -18.59
CA GLU A 49 20.26 -9.88 -18.01
C GLU A 49 18.92 -9.23 -17.65
N LEU A 50 18.75 -8.85 -16.35
CA LEU A 50 17.58 -8.15 -15.85
C LEU A 50 17.88 -6.66 -15.73
N LEU A 51 17.00 -5.83 -16.27
CA LEU A 51 17.06 -4.38 -16.11
C LEU A 51 16.10 -3.94 -14.99
N ASP A 52 16.65 -3.51 -13.84
CA ASP A 52 15.89 -2.82 -12.81
C ASP A 52 15.71 -1.35 -13.19
N MET A 53 14.44 -0.92 -13.23
CA MET A 53 14.09 0.46 -13.57
C MET A 53 13.39 1.15 -12.41
N PRO A 54 13.59 2.48 -12.23
CA PRO A 54 12.78 3.27 -11.33
C PRO A 54 11.29 3.02 -11.56
N GLY A 55 10.51 3.05 -10.49
CA GLY A 55 9.06 2.95 -10.62
C GLY A 55 8.49 4.13 -11.42
N VAL A 56 7.56 3.84 -12.31
CA VAL A 56 6.90 4.84 -13.15
C VAL A 56 5.50 5.09 -12.59
N LEU A 57 5.19 6.36 -12.34
CA LEU A 57 3.84 6.85 -12.00
C LEU A 57 3.36 7.77 -13.11
N TRP A 58 2.06 7.74 -13.39
CA TRP A 58 1.43 8.74 -14.25
C TRP A 58 1.47 10.10 -13.54
N PRO A 59 1.73 11.20 -14.26
CA PRO A 59 1.80 12.54 -13.66
C PRO A 59 0.45 13.02 -13.10
N LYS A 60 -0.66 12.48 -13.58
CA LYS A 60 -2.02 12.81 -13.15
C LYS A 60 -2.88 11.55 -13.16
N PHE A 61 -3.65 11.35 -12.10
CA PHE A 61 -4.62 10.27 -12.00
C PHE A 61 -6.01 10.84 -12.28
N GLU A 62 -6.70 10.30 -13.28
CA GLU A 62 -8.09 10.65 -13.60
C GLU A 62 -9.03 10.13 -12.52
N ASP A 63 -8.76 8.94 -12.01
CA ASP A 63 -9.51 8.30 -10.93
C ASP A 63 -8.83 8.51 -9.57
N LYS A 64 -9.51 9.22 -8.66
CA LYS A 64 -9.04 9.47 -7.28
C LYS A 64 -8.77 8.16 -6.52
N SER A 65 -9.51 7.10 -6.80
CA SER A 65 -9.33 5.80 -6.14
C SER A 65 -7.98 5.16 -6.47
N VAL A 66 -7.40 5.44 -7.63
CA VAL A 66 -6.04 5.01 -7.98
C VAL A 66 -5.01 5.72 -7.11
N GLY A 67 -5.17 7.01 -6.89
CA GLY A 67 -4.32 7.81 -5.99
C GLY A 67 -4.35 7.27 -4.56
N GLU A 68 -5.54 6.97 -4.04
CA GLU A 68 -5.71 6.38 -2.70
C GLU A 68 -4.96 5.04 -2.58
N ARG A 69 -5.13 4.13 -3.54
CA ARG A 69 -4.45 2.81 -3.52
C ARG A 69 -2.94 2.93 -3.60
N LEU A 70 -2.42 3.91 -4.36
CA LEU A 70 -0.99 4.19 -4.41
C LEU A 70 -0.46 4.74 -3.09
N ALA A 71 -1.25 5.58 -2.40
CA ALA A 71 -0.94 6.05 -1.07
C ALA A 71 -0.96 4.90 -0.05
N TYR A 72 -1.96 4.02 -0.08
CA TYR A 72 -2.00 2.85 0.80
C TYR A 72 -0.74 2.00 0.69
N THR A 73 -0.29 1.71 -0.52
CA THR A 73 0.88 0.85 -0.77
C THR A 73 2.23 1.57 -0.60
N GLY A 74 2.24 2.85 -0.24
CA GLY A 74 3.48 3.63 -0.12
C GLY A 74 4.19 3.84 -1.46
N ALA A 75 3.47 3.76 -2.59
CA ALA A 75 4.03 4.06 -3.90
C ALA A 75 4.25 5.57 -4.11
N VAL A 76 3.58 6.39 -3.33
CA VAL A 76 3.76 7.84 -3.21
C VAL A 76 4.35 8.15 -1.82
N LYS A 77 5.17 9.19 -1.72
CA LYS A 77 5.75 9.59 -0.43
C LYS A 77 4.67 10.12 0.52
N ASP A 78 4.75 9.74 1.79
CA ASP A 78 3.79 10.15 2.82
C ASP A 78 3.77 11.68 3.07
N THR A 79 4.82 12.40 2.66
CA THR A 79 4.87 13.87 2.72
C THR A 79 4.03 14.60 1.66
N VAL A 80 3.41 13.87 0.73
CA VAL A 80 2.64 14.45 -0.39
C VAL A 80 1.15 14.51 -0.08
N TYR A 81 0.69 13.81 0.96
CA TYR A 81 -0.72 13.73 1.33
C TYR A 81 -0.88 13.71 2.86
N ASP A 82 -2.08 13.97 3.32
CA ASP A 82 -2.47 13.80 4.72
C ASP A 82 -2.60 12.31 5.05
N LEU A 83 -1.70 11.82 5.91
CA LEU A 83 -1.64 10.40 6.28
C LEU A 83 -2.84 9.98 7.14
N GLU A 84 -3.39 10.87 7.96
CA GLU A 84 -4.60 10.60 8.74
C GLU A 84 -5.79 10.38 7.80
N TRP A 85 -5.96 11.26 6.81
CA TRP A 85 -7.00 11.10 5.80
C TRP A 85 -6.86 9.76 5.05
N VAL A 86 -5.64 9.39 4.65
CA VAL A 86 -5.39 8.11 3.97
C VAL A 86 -5.73 6.92 4.86
N ALA A 87 -5.34 6.97 6.15
CA ALA A 87 -5.66 5.92 7.11
C ALA A 87 -7.17 5.80 7.37
N MET A 88 -7.88 6.92 7.48
CA MET A 88 -9.35 6.94 7.61
C MET A 88 -10.02 6.27 6.39
N ARG A 89 -9.61 6.61 5.18
CA ARG A 89 -10.11 5.99 3.94
C ARG A 89 -9.80 4.50 3.87
N PHE A 90 -8.60 4.11 4.28
CA PHE A 90 -8.20 2.70 4.32
C PHE A 90 -8.99 1.90 5.36
N LEU A 91 -9.21 2.43 6.55
CA LEU A 91 -10.03 1.78 7.58
C LEU A 91 -11.49 1.63 7.14
N THR A 92 -12.06 2.63 6.46
CA THR A 92 -13.37 2.53 5.84
C THR A 92 -13.41 1.41 4.80
N PHE A 93 -12.40 1.33 3.94
CA PHE A 93 -12.27 0.24 2.98
C PHE A 93 -12.18 -1.14 3.66
N LEU A 94 -11.42 -1.25 4.77
CA LEU A 94 -11.36 -2.49 5.56
C LEU A 94 -12.71 -2.85 6.16
N ARG A 95 -13.42 -1.90 6.74
CA ARG A 95 -14.77 -2.10 7.29
C ARG A 95 -15.70 -2.70 6.25
N ASP A 96 -15.70 -2.12 5.05
CA ASP A 96 -16.66 -2.45 4.00
C ASP A 96 -16.31 -3.75 3.25
N LYS A 97 -15.03 -4.09 3.11
CA LYS A 97 -14.57 -5.24 2.31
C LYS A 97 -13.96 -6.37 3.13
N TYR A 98 -13.37 -6.07 4.28
CA TYR A 98 -12.61 -7.01 5.10
C TYR A 98 -12.85 -6.81 6.61
N PRO A 99 -14.12 -6.76 7.09
CA PRO A 99 -14.44 -6.45 8.49
C PRO A 99 -13.75 -7.39 9.49
N HIS A 100 -13.54 -8.64 9.10
CA HIS A 100 -12.85 -9.62 9.94
C HIS A 100 -11.40 -9.21 10.29
N PHE A 101 -10.71 -8.44 9.43
CA PHE A 101 -9.37 -7.96 9.73
C PHE A 101 -9.37 -6.84 10.77
N LEU A 102 -10.41 -6.00 10.83
CA LEU A 102 -10.58 -5.03 11.91
C LEU A 102 -10.72 -5.73 13.26
N GLU A 103 -11.52 -6.78 13.31
CA GLU A 103 -11.72 -7.55 14.54
C GLU A 103 -10.45 -8.31 14.95
N GLN A 104 -9.82 -9.03 14.02
CA GLN A 104 -8.61 -9.79 14.30
C GLN A 104 -7.46 -8.91 14.76
N ARG A 105 -7.21 -7.79 14.05
CA ARG A 105 -6.03 -6.96 14.30
C ARG A 105 -6.25 -5.89 15.35
N TYR A 106 -7.40 -5.21 15.30
CA TYR A 106 -7.67 -4.03 16.14
C TYR A 106 -8.70 -4.28 17.23
N LYS A 107 -9.32 -5.47 17.27
CA LYS A 107 -10.39 -5.80 18.22
C LYS A 107 -11.62 -4.91 18.06
N VAL A 108 -11.84 -4.41 16.85
CA VAL A 108 -13.02 -3.63 16.47
C VAL A 108 -13.99 -4.55 15.76
N THR A 109 -15.12 -4.84 16.39
CA THR A 109 -16.17 -5.70 15.84
C THR A 109 -16.93 -4.98 14.72
N ALA A 110 -17.58 -5.74 13.84
CA ALA A 110 -18.40 -5.18 12.77
C ALA A 110 -19.51 -4.26 13.34
N LYS A 111 -20.12 -4.64 14.49
CA LYS A 111 -21.15 -3.83 15.16
C LYS A 111 -20.62 -2.51 15.70
N GLU A 112 -19.40 -2.50 16.26
CA GLU A 112 -18.78 -1.26 16.74
C GLU A 112 -18.38 -0.33 15.60
N ALA A 113 -18.02 -0.87 14.43
CA ALA A 113 -17.62 -0.08 13.27
C ALA A 113 -18.80 0.38 12.40
N GLU A 114 -19.98 -0.20 12.60
CA GLU A 114 -21.17 0.09 11.80
C GLU A 114 -21.59 1.55 11.97
N GLY A 115 -21.79 2.25 10.84
CA GLY A 115 -22.26 3.64 10.85
C GLY A 115 -21.28 4.69 11.34
N LEU A 116 -20.07 4.31 11.77
CA LEU A 116 -19.07 5.28 12.19
C LEU A 116 -18.57 6.12 11.02
N GLU A 117 -18.39 7.41 11.27
CA GLU A 117 -17.64 8.27 10.37
C GLU A 117 -16.16 7.85 10.30
N PRO A 118 -15.46 8.13 9.20
CA PRO A 118 -14.08 7.69 9.02
C PRO A 118 -13.12 8.12 10.13
N PHE A 119 -13.31 9.31 10.68
CA PHE A 119 -12.52 9.83 11.79
C PHE A 119 -12.79 9.05 13.09
N ASP A 120 -14.06 8.79 13.42
CA ASP A 120 -14.45 8.04 14.62
C ASP A 120 -13.92 6.60 14.57
N LEU A 121 -13.86 6.01 13.38
CA LEU A 121 -13.29 4.68 13.19
C LEU A 121 -11.78 4.68 13.46
N LEU A 122 -11.04 5.71 13.02
CA LEU A 122 -9.62 5.87 13.34
C LEU A 122 -9.40 6.06 14.85
N GLU A 123 -10.22 6.90 15.49
CA GLU A 123 -10.18 7.08 16.94
C GLU A 123 -10.46 5.78 17.69
N LEU A 124 -11.46 5.01 17.27
CA LEU A 124 -11.79 3.72 17.89
C LEU A 124 -10.62 2.76 17.80
N VAL A 125 -9.98 2.65 16.64
CA VAL A 125 -8.77 1.84 16.45
C VAL A 125 -7.64 2.33 17.35
N GLY A 126 -7.38 3.63 17.40
CA GLY A 126 -6.35 4.22 18.25
C GLY A 126 -6.61 3.93 19.73
N ARG A 127 -7.85 4.06 20.19
CA ARG A 127 -8.28 3.76 21.57
C ARG A 127 -8.09 2.29 21.93
N LYS A 128 -8.55 1.39 21.07
CA LYS A 128 -8.38 -0.08 21.24
C LYS A 128 -6.91 -0.50 21.30
N ARG A 129 -6.03 0.28 20.66
CA ARG A 129 -4.57 0.05 20.65
C ARG A 129 -3.81 0.80 21.74
N GLY A 130 -4.51 1.55 22.60
CA GLY A 130 -3.91 2.33 23.68
C GLY A 130 -3.03 3.48 23.19
N MET A 131 -3.34 4.05 22.04
CA MET A 131 -2.60 5.18 21.45
C MET A 131 -3.16 6.50 21.99
N LEU A 132 -2.97 6.72 23.28
CA LEU A 132 -3.50 7.89 23.99
C LEU A 132 -2.39 8.91 24.26
N VAL A 133 -2.77 10.17 24.28
CA VAL A 133 -1.94 11.27 24.79
C VAL A 133 -2.32 11.59 26.24
N SER A 134 -1.56 12.50 26.86
CA SER A 134 -1.89 13.04 28.20
C SER A 134 -3.28 13.67 28.13
N GLY A 135 -4.18 13.27 29.07
CA GLY A 135 -5.59 13.69 29.04
C GLY A 135 -6.56 12.64 28.51
N GLY A 136 -6.06 11.49 27.99
CA GLY A 136 -6.92 10.37 27.55
C GLY A 136 -7.49 10.51 26.13
N GLU A 137 -7.10 11.53 25.40
CA GLU A 137 -7.44 11.69 23.98
C GLU A 137 -6.62 10.75 23.12
N VAL A 138 -7.15 10.38 21.95
CA VAL A 138 -6.46 9.52 21.01
C VAL A 138 -5.43 10.31 20.20
N ASN A 139 -4.21 9.80 20.10
CA ASN A 139 -3.22 10.31 19.17
C ASN A 139 -3.52 9.74 17.76
N THR A 140 -4.33 10.48 17.00
CA THR A 140 -4.80 10.07 15.66
C THR A 140 -3.66 9.99 14.65
N GLU A 141 -2.67 10.88 14.73
CA GLU A 141 -1.47 10.82 13.87
C GLU A 141 -0.70 9.52 14.11
N ARG A 142 -0.46 9.16 15.37
CA ARG A 142 0.22 7.88 15.70
C ARG A 142 -0.63 6.67 15.28
N ALA A 143 -1.94 6.75 15.41
CA ALA A 143 -2.85 5.70 14.97
C ALA A 143 -2.77 5.53 13.44
N ALA A 144 -2.80 6.62 12.67
CA ALA A 144 -2.69 6.62 11.23
C ALA A 144 -1.36 6.01 10.75
N ILE A 145 -0.24 6.48 11.29
CA ILE A 145 1.11 5.93 10.99
C ILE A 145 1.12 4.42 11.25
N THR A 146 0.63 3.99 12.41
CA THR A 146 0.64 2.57 12.79
C THR A 146 -0.22 1.72 11.86
N VAL A 147 -1.42 2.17 11.51
CA VAL A 147 -2.33 1.46 10.60
C VAL A 147 -1.68 1.26 9.24
N MET A 148 -1.09 2.31 8.68
CA MET A 148 -0.47 2.25 7.36
C MET A 148 0.80 1.38 7.35
N ASP A 149 1.63 1.46 8.37
CA ASP A 149 2.81 0.61 8.53
C ASP A 149 2.44 -0.88 8.70
N GLU A 150 1.40 -1.17 9.46
CA GLU A 150 0.90 -2.53 9.65
C GLU A 150 0.31 -3.11 8.37
N PHE A 151 -0.38 -2.30 7.57
CA PHE A 151 -0.85 -2.71 6.25
C PHE A 151 0.33 -3.02 5.32
N ARG A 152 1.25 -2.08 5.15
CA ARG A 152 2.41 -2.20 4.25
C ARG A 152 3.33 -3.36 4.64
N SER A 153 3.44 -3.66 5.93
CA SER A 153 4.21 -4.81 6.43
C SER A 153 3.44 -6.14 6.41
N GLY A 154 2.18 -6.16 5.93
CA GLY A 154 1.36 -7.36 5.83
C GLY A 154 0.82 -7.90 7.16
N LYS A 155 0.90 -7.12 8.24
CA LYS A 155 0.45 -7.54 9.60
C LYS A 155 -1.06 -7.57 9.76
N ILE A 156 -1.82 -6.85 8.90
CA ILE A 156 -3.28 -6.86 8.94
C ILE A 156 -3.82 -8.12 8.29
N GLY A 157 -3.24 -8.53 7.16
CA GLY A 157 -3.65 -9.70 6.41
C GLY A 157 -3.39 -9.57 4.91
N ARG A 158 -3.90 -10.54 4.14
CA ARG A 158 -3.81 -10.53 2.68
C ARG A 158 -4.99 -9.77 2.11
N ILE A 159 -4.74 -8.55 1.63
CA ILE A 159 -5.76 -7.62 1.15
C ILE A 159 -5.55 -7.37 -0.34
N THR A 160 -6.63 -7.50 -1.11
CA THR A 160 -6.68 -7.13 -2.53
C THR A 160 -7.35 -5.76 -2.63
N LEU A 161 -6.62 -4.75 -3.08
CA LEU A 161 -7.12 -3.37 -3.20
C LEU A 161 -7.99 -3.16 -4.45
N GLU A 162 -7.73 -3.93 -5.50
CA GLU A 162 -8.47 -3.84 -6.76
C GLU A 162 -8.60 -5.22 -7.42
N ARG A 163 -9.69 -5.43 -8.11
CA ARG A 163 -9.91 -6.65 -8.91
C ARG A 163 -9.83 -6.32 -10.40
N PRO A 164 -9.46 -7.28 -11.25
CA PRO A 164 -9.57 -7.09 -12.69
C PRO A 164 -11.00 -6.70 -13.06
N ARG A 165 -11.15 -5.72 -13.95
CA ARG A 165 -12.47 -5.37 -14.48
C ARG A 165 -13.08 -6.57 -15.18
N SER A 166 -14.36 -6.81 -14.98
CA SER A 166 -15.12 -7.82 -15.72
C SER A 166 -15.20 -7.45 -17.22
N ALA A 167 -15.49 -8.41 -18.06
CA ALA A 167 -15.62 -8.17 -19.51
C ALA A 167 -16.70 -7.13 -19.84
N SER A 168 -17.79 -7.09 -19.05
CA SER A 168 -18.86 -6.08 -19.16
C SER A 168 -18.41 -4.66 -18.82
N GLU A 169 -17.61 -4.50 -17.74
CA GLU A 169 -17.08 -3.19 -17.33
C GLU A 169 -16.01 -2.65 -18.30
N LYS A 170 -15.35 -3.52 -19.08
CA LYS A 170 -14.41 -3.09 -20.12
C LYS A 170 -15.10 -2.51 -21.33
N ALA A 171 -16.27 -3.05 -21.70
CA ALA A 171 -17.04 -2.60 -22.85
C ALA A 171 -17.68 -1.22 -22.66
N GLU A 172 -17.93 -0.79 -21.42
CA GLU A 172 -18.51 0.54 -21.11
C GLU A 172 -17.49 1.69 -21.17
N VAL A 173 -16.19 1.40 -21.17
CA VAL A 173 -15.11 2.42 -21.18
C VAL A 173 -14.58 2.67 -22.60
N GLU A 174 -14.90 1.80 -23.56
CA GLU A 174 -14.49 1.94 -24.98
C GLU A 174 -15.55 2.65 -25.86
N LEU A 175 -16.62 3.17 -25.27
CA LEU A 175 -17.65 4.01 -25.91
C LEU A 175 -17.51 5.48 -25.48
#